data_0dfa1a97e35a01c8cea5dec1325dd014
#
_entry.id   0dfa1a97e35a01c8cea5dec1325dd014
#
_cell.length_a   1.000
_cell.length_b   1.000
_cell.length_c   1.000
_cell.angle_alpha   90.00
_cell.angle_beta   90.00
_cell.angle_gamma   90.00
#
_symmetry.space_group_name_H-M   'P 1'
#
loop_
_entity.id
_entity.type
_entity.pdbx_description
1 polymer ?
#
loop_
_entity_poly.entity_id
_entity_poly.type
_entity_poly.pdbx_seq_one_letter_code
_entity_poly.pdbx_strand_id
1 'polypeptide(L)'
;MMRRLCLLTVITLCMASGAKCFAADTLAYLALGDSYTVGRLVPVEDSFPYQLVAKLKGKGLAIAPPTLIAQNGWRTDELIKGIAGSGVTQKFDVVTLLIGVNNQFQGFAIDTYRVEFAQLLNTAIALAKGNKAHVFVLSIPDWGVTPFAAIRGPAKIAVQIDLYNKINREESEKAGVNYVDITDISRDVGSDPAYLAADHLHPSGKMYGLWVNRLSKQVEKRLR
;
A
#
# COMPACT_ATOMS: atom_id res chain seq x y z
N MET A 1 57.38 -58.11 -37.59
CA MET A 1 56.58 -56.94 -38.01
C MET A 1 55.51 -56.65 -36.96
N MET A 2 55.75 -55.74 -36.02
CA MET A 2 54.80 -55.37 -34.97
C MET A 2 54.16 -54.02 -35.34
N ARG A 3 52.86 -54.07 -35.55
CA ARG A 3 52.05 -52.82 -35.77
C ARG A 3 51.71 -52.22 -34.39
N ARG A 4 52.19 -51.00 -34.11
CA ARG A 4 51.81 -50.22 -32.93
C ARG A 4 50.47 -49.50 -33.25
N LEU A 5 49.48 -49.82 -32.44
CA LEU A 5 48.16 -49.14 -32.47
C LEU A 5 48.23 -47.90 -31.56
N CYS A 6 48.19 -46.72 -32.15
CA CYS A 6 48.05 -45.46 -31.39
C CYS A 6 46.59 -45.25 -31.03
N LEU A 7 46.28 -45.26 -29.73
CA LEU A 7 44.97 -44.88 -29.20
C LEU A 7 44.94 -43.37 -28.99
N LEU A 8 44.15 -42.64 -29.83
CA LEU A 8 43.85 -41.20 -29.60
C LEU A 8 42.74 -41.12 -28.55
N THR A 9 43.06 -40.59 -27.36
CA THR A 9 42.06 -40.25 -26.34
C THR A 9 41.56 -38.82 -26.62
N VAL A 10 40.29 -38.71 -27.06
CA VAL A 10 39.62 -37.41 -27.21
C VAL A 10 39.08 -37.01 -25.83
N ILE A 11 39.67 -35.98 -25.24
CA ILE A 11 39.17 -35.35 -24.02
C ILE A 11 38.12 -34.32 -24.40
N THR A 12 36.83 -34.66 -24.19
CA THR A 12 35.71 -33.73 -24.35
C THR A 12 35.64 -32.82 -23.13
N LEU A 13 36.06 -31.56 -23.29
CA LEU A 13 35.99 -30.54 -22.26
C LEU A 13 34.53 -30.01 -22.19
N CYS A 14 33.72 -30.55 -21.25
CA CYS A 14 32.40 -29.97 -20.96
C CYS A 14 32.56 -28.61 -20.26
N MET A 15 32.38 -27.52 -21.02
CA MET A 15 32.20 -26.18 -20.45
C MET A 15 30.84 -26.11 -19.77
N ALA A 16 30.79 -26.27 -18.45
CA ALA A 16 29.61 -25.97 -17.66
C ALA A 16 29.44 -24.44 -17.63
N SER A 17 28.55 -23.91 -18.48
CA SER A 17 28.10 -22.55 -18.41
C SER A 17 27.26 -22.36 -17.12
N GLY A 18 27.93 -21.93 -16.06
CA GLY A 18 27.29 -21.55 -14.80
C GLY A 18 26.36 -20.33 -15.06
N ALA A 19 25.10 -20.57 -15.29
CA ALA A 19 24.11 -19.52 -15.26
C ALA A 19 24.13 -18.90 -13.84
N LYS A 20 24.68 -17.67 -13.73
CA LYS A 20 24.54 -16.87 -12.51
C LYS A 20 23.05 -16.57 -12.34
N CYS A 21 22.38 -17.33 -11.47
CA CYS A 21 21.07 -16.97 -10.98
C CYS A 21 21.26 -15.71 -10.12
N PHE A 22 21.03 -14.54 -10.71
CA PHE A 22 20.89 -13.31 -9.93
C PHE A 22 19.60 -13.48 -9.11
N ALA A 23 19.73 -13.67 -7.80
CA ALA A 23 18.59 -13.55 -6.91
C ALA A 23 18.03 -12.14 -7.14
N ALA A 24 16.79 -12.05 -7.58
CA ALA A 24 16.13 -10.76 -7.71
C ALA A 24 16.14 -10.07 -6.34
N ASP A 25 16.62 -8.83 -6.27
CA ASP A 25 16.62 -8.07 -5.02
C ASP A 25 15.19 -8.03 -4.46
N THR A 26 15.06 -8.36 -3.18
CA THR A 26 13.76 -8.37 -2.51
C THR A 26 13.26 -6.93 -2.35
N LEU A 27 12.13 -6.63 -2.96
CA LEU A 27 11.49 -5.32 -2.91
C LEU A 27 11.11 -4.95 -1.48
N ALA A 28 11.42 -3.73 -1.06
CA ALA A 28 11.05 -3.18 0.23
C ALA A 28 9.74 -2.38 0.11
N TYR A 29 8.80 -2.60 1.04
CA TYR A 29 7.50 -1.95 1.05
C TYR A 29 7.26 -1.18 2.34
N LEU A 30 6.81 0.09 2.23
CA LEU A 30 6.40 0.96 3.32
C LEU A 30 4.91 1.29 3.22
N ALA A 31 4.16 1.08 4.30
CA ALA A 31 2.76 1.48 4.42
C ALA A 31 2.61 2.59 5.47
N LEU A 32 2.14 3.76 5.01
CA LEU A 32 1.93 4.97 5.80
C LEU A 32 0.43 5.17 6.03
N GLY A 33 0.01 5.47 7.28
CA GLY A 33 -1.40 5.75 7.49
C GLY A 33 -1.90 5.75 8.92
N ASP A 34 -3.15 5.32 9.07
CA ASP A 34 -3.90 5.28 10.32
C ASP A 34 -4.42 3.85 10.64
N SER A 35 -5.57 3.75 11.32
CA SER A 35 -6.20 2.46 11.68
C SER A 35 -6.52 1.58 10.48
N TYR A 36 -6.83 2.18 9.33
CA TYR A 36 -7.07 1.42 8.09
C TYR A 36 -5.80 0.75 7.57
N THR A 37 -4.65 1.36 7.77
CA THR A 37 -3.35 0.78 7.40
C THR A 37 -2.87 -0.25 8.44
N VAL A 38 -3.09 0.00 9.73
CA VAL A 38 -2.81 -0.97 10.80
C VAL A 38 -3.62 -2.26 10.62
N GLY A 39 -4.85 -2.16 10.10
CA GLY A 39 -5.80 -3.27 10.09
C GLY A 39 -6.46 -3.45 11.46
N ARG A 40 -7.06 -2.37 11.98
CA ARG A 40 -7.71 -2.41 13.30
C ARG A 40 -8.77 -3.50 13.36
N LEU A 41 -8.70 -4.34 14.41
CA LEU A 41 -9.62 -5.43 14.73
C LEU A 41 -9.66 -6.60 13.72
N VAL A 42 -8.66 -6.70 12.85
CA VAL A 42 -8.45 -7.91 12.05
C VAL A 42 -7.07 -8.51 12.38
N PRO A 43 -6.86 -9.81 12.12
CA PRO A 43 -5.51 -10.40 12.15
C PRO A 43 -4.56 -9.61 11.25
N VAL A 44 -3.30 -9.49 11.62
CA VAL A 44 -2.33 -8.66 10.89
C VAL A 44 -2.20 -9.06 9.43
N GLU A 45 -2.25 -10.36 9.14
CA GLU A 45 -2.22 -10.95 7.79
C GLU A 45 -3.43 -10.55 6.93
N ASP A 46 -4.54 -10.20 7.56
CA ASP A 46 -5.77 -9.78 6.89
C ASP A 46 -5.80 -8.27 6.58
N SER A 47 -4.85 -7.48 7.11
CA SER A 47 -4.73 -6.06 6.76
C SER A 47 -4.28 -5.88 5.32
N PHE A 48 -4.66 -4.75 4.67
CA PHE A 48 -4.34 -4.56 3.25
C PHE A 48 -2.83 -4.58 2.94
N PRO A 49 -1.91 -4.08 3.79
CA PRO A 49 -0.49 -4.14 3.46
C PRO A 49 0.05 -5.57 3.38
N TYR A 50 -0.36 -6.43 4.32
CA TYR A 50 0.06 -7.83 4.33
C TYR A 50 -0.60 -8.64 3.21
N GLN A 51 -1.89 -8.43 2.95
CA GLN A 51 -2.57 -9.05 1.81
C GLN A 51 -1.96 -8.61 0.47
N LEU A 52 -1.52 -7.33 0.34
CA LEU A 52 -0.82 -6.85 -0.86
C LEU A 52 0.47 -7.64 -1.08
N VAL A 53 1.30 -7.80 -0.03
CA VAL A 53 2.52 -8.59 -0.10
C VAL A 53 2.24 -10.03 -0.51
N ALA A 54 1.26 -10.68 0.12
CA ALA A 54 0.87 -12.06 -0.22
C ALA A 54 0.47 -12.17 -1.70
N LYS A 55 -0.34 -11.22 -2.18
CA LYS A 55 -0.79 -11.20 -3.57
C LYS A 55 0.32 -10.96 -4.58
N LEU A 56 1.25 -10.04 -4.30
CA LEU A 56 2.39 -9.76 -5.17
C LEU A 56 3.38 -10.94 -5.20
N LYS A 57 3.60 -11.60 -4.06
CA LYS A 57 4.37 -12.87 -4.00
C LYS A 57 3.74 -13.96 -4.86
N GLY A 58 2.41 -14.11 -4.81
CA GLY A 58 1.68 -15.05 -5.66
C GLY A 58 1.80 -14.76 -7.16
N LYS A 59 2.19 -13.54 -7.53
CA LYS A 59 2.50 -13.12 -8.91
C LYS A 59 3.99 -13.20 -9.26
N GLY A 60 4.82 -13.78 -8.38
CA GLY A 60 6.25 -13.99 -8.61
C GLY A 60 7.15 -12.80 -8.28
N LEU A 61 6.65 -11.76 -7.59
CA LEU A 61 7.48 -10.65 -7.12
C LEU A 61 8.11 -11.00 -5.76
N ALA A 62 9.43 -10.89 -5.67
CA ALA A 62 10.15 -11.02 -4.41
C ALA A 62 9.97 -9.72 -3.60
N ILE A 63 9.09 -9.71 -2.61
CA ILE A 63 8.78 -8.53 -1.78
C ILE A 63 8.82 -8.91 -0.30
N ALA A 64 9.45 -8.06 0.53
CA ALA A 64 9.52 -8.24 1.97
C ALA A 64 8.17 -7.98 2.65
N PRO A 65 7.95 -8.44 3.89
CA PRO A 65 6.83 -7.96 4.71
C PRO A 65 6.81 -6.43 4.77
N PRO A 66 5.64 -5.79 4.92
CA PRO A 66 5.56 -4.35 4.94
C PRO A 66 6.20 -3.77 6.21
N THR A 67 6.96 -2.67 6.07
CA THR A 67 7.22 -1.77 7.18
C THR A 67 6.01 -0.87 7.35
N LEU A 68 5.48 -0.75 8.57
CA LEU A 68 4.33 0.10 8.87
C LEU A 68 4.78 1.32 9.68
N ILE A 69 4.39 2.52 9.23
CA ILE A 69 4.37 3.74 10.03
C ILE A 69 2.92 4.22 10.03
N ALA A 70 2.14 3.68 10.95
CA ALA A 70 0.71 3.91 11.07
C ALA A 70 0.26 3.64 12.50
N GLN A 71 -0.76 4.36 12.95
CA GLN A 71 -1.37 4.15 14.26
C GLN A 71 -2.85 4.48 14.25
N ASN A 72 -3.62 3.78 15.09
CA ASN A 72 -5.04 4.03 15.26
C ASN A 72 -5.33 5.48 15.64
N GLY A 73 -6.22 6.12 14.92
CA GLY A 73 -6.67 7.49 15.21
C GLY A 73 -5.78 8.60 14.66
N TRP A 74 -4.65 8.29 14.04
CA TRP A 74 -3.75 9.31 13.51
C TRP A 74 -4.39 10.17 12.42
N ARG A 75 -4.16 11.47 12.56
CA ARG A 75 -4.36 12.51 11.55
C ARG A 75 -3.07 12.72 10.75
N THR A 76 -3.16 13.60 9.77
CA THR A 76 -2.00 13.99 8.95
C THR A 76 -0.83 14.54 9.76
N ASP A 77 -1.07 15.43 10.72
CA ASP A 77 -0.04 16.01 11.60
C ASP A 77 0.65 14.97 12.49
N GLU A 78 -0.12 13.97 12.96
CA GLU A 78 0.39 12.88 13.78
C GLU A 78 1.21 11.89 12.96
N LEU A 79 0.78 11.58 11.73
CA LEU A 79 1.57 10.76 10.81
C LEU A 79 2.89 11.44 10.42
N ILE A 80 2.91 12.76 10.19
CA ILE A 80 4.14 13.53 9.96
C ILE A 80 5.12 13.35 11.13
N LYS A 81 4.64 13.52 12.38
CA LYS A 81 5.42 13.30 13.58
C LYS A 81 5.87 11.84 13.73
N GLY A 82 4.97 10.89 13.44
CA GLY A 82 5.27 9.47 13.47
C GLY A 82 6.38 9.06 12.50
N ILE A 83 6.37 9.59 11.29
CA ILE A 83 7.45 9.37 10.32
C ILE A 83 8.77 9.95 10.82
N ALA A 84 8.76 11.19 11.31
CA ALA A 84 9.96 11.84 11.85
C ALA A 84 10.55 11.09 13.05
N GLY A 85 9.69 10.56 13.93
CA GLY A 85 10.08 9.81 15.12
C GLY A 85 10.43 8.34 14.88
N SER A 86 10.13 7.79 13.71
CA SER A 86 10.28 6.35 13.41
C SER A 86 11.74 5.89 13.29
N GLY A 87 12.67 6.80 13.06
CA GLY A 87 14.08 6.48 12.79
C GLY A 87 14.31 5.79 11.43
N VAL A 88 13.30 5.70 10.57
CA VAL A 88 13.41 5.09 9.24
C VAL A 88 14.31 5.94 8.33
N THR A 89 15.47 5.41 7.98
CA THR A 89 16.44 6.01 7.05
C THR A 89 16.52 5.29 5.70
N GLN A 90 16.08 4.02 5.67
CA GLN A 90 16.06 3.19 4.47
C GLN A 90 15.07 3.74 3.43
N LYS A 91 15.30 3.34 2.17
CA LYS A 91 14.40 3.64 1.05
C LYS A 91 13.61 2.38 0.64
N PHE A 92 12.48 2.62 0.00
CA PHE A 92 11.53 1.58 -0.35
C PHE A 92 11.26 1.54 -1.85
N ASP A 93 10.87 0.38 -2.33
CA ASP A 93 10.51 0.15 -3.73
C ASP A 93 9.00 0.35 -3.96
N VAL A 94 8.21 0.30 -2.88
CA VAL A 94 6.77 0.59 -2.89
C VAL A 94 6.45 1.40 -1.65
N VAL A 95 5.66 2.48 -1.79
CA VAL A 95 5.11 3.24 -0.67
C VAL A 95 3.62 3.41 -0.88
N THR A 96 2.81 3.03 0.10
CA THR A 96 1.37 3.34 0.14
C THR A 96 1.08 4.40 1.18
N LEU A 97 0.12 5.28 0.89
CA LEU A 97 -0.37 6.31 1.81
C LEU A 97 -1.90 6.27 1.86
N LEU A 98 -2.45 6.02 3.04
CA LEU A 98 -3.89 6.09 3.33
C LEU A 98 -4.08 6.84 4.64
N ILE A 99 -4.52 8.10 4.58
CA ILE A 99 -4.67 8.99 5.73
C ILE A 99 -5.76 10.03 5.46
N GLY A 100 -6.37 10.57 6.51
CA GLY A 100 -7.28 11.71 6.43
C GLY A 100 -8.66 11.46 7.01
N VAL A 101 -9.08 10.22 7.22
CA VAL A 101 -10.38 9.93 7.85
C VAL A 101 -10.49 10.57 9.24
N ASN A 102 -9.41 10.57 10.03
CA ASN A 102 -9.41 11.15 11.37
C ASN A 102 -9.39 12.68 11.35
N ASN A 103 -8.82 13.32 10.33
CA ASN A 103 -8.97 14.77 10.13
C ASN A 103 -10.44 15.13 9.89
N GLN A 104 -11.13 14.38 9.02
CA GLN A 104 -12.55 14.55 8.76
C GLN A 104 -13.40 14.25 10.00
N PHE A 105 -13.18 13.11 10.66
CA PHE A 105 -13.95 12.68 11.82
C PHE A 105 -13.86 13.66 13.00
N GLN A 106 -12.67 14.24 13.21
CA GLN A 106 -12.40 15.21 14.28
C GLN A 106 -12.70 16.67 13.88
N GLY A 107 -13.14 16.93 12.65
CA GLY A 107 -13.52 18.27 12.18
C GLY A 107 -12.35 19.22 11.99
N PHE A 108 -11.19 18.72 11.60
CA PHE A 108 -10.02 19.55 11.31
C PHE A 108 -10.23 20.41 10.08
N ALA A 109 -9.58 21.59 10.07
CA ALA A 109 -9.65 22.53 8.96
C ALA A 109 -9.11 21.91 7.66
N ILE A 110 -9.91 21.94 6.62
CA ILE A 110 -9.61 21.29 5.35
C ILE A 110 -8.40 21.90 4.62
N ASP A 111 -8.16 23.20 4.80
CA ASP A 111 -7.00 23.89 4.22
C ASP A 111 -5.69 23.42 4.88
N THR A 112 -5.70 23.23 6.21
CA THR A 112 -4.56 22.65 6.94
C THR A 112 -4.32 21.21 6.46
N TYR A 113 -5.38 20.42 6.30
CA TYR A 113 -5.28 19.06 5.77
C TYR A 113 -4.58 19.03 4.41
N ARG A 114 -4.94 19.90 3.47
CA ARG A 114 -4.32 19.97 2.14
C ARG A 114 -2.81 20.18 2.22
N VAL A 115 -2.36 21.10 3.06
CA VAL A 115 -0.93 21.42 3.23
C VAL A 115 -0.18 20.22 3.81
N GLU A 116 -0.71 19.62 4.87
CA GLU A 116 -0.11 18.47 5.52
C GLU A 116 -0.10 17.23 4.62
N PHE A 117 -1.16 17.01 3.86
CA PHE A 117 -1.24 15.91 2.89
C PHE A 117 -0.19 16.07 1.78
N ALA A 118 -0.01 17.27 1.23
CA ALA A 118 1.05 17.56 0.26
C ALA A 118 2.46 17.35 0.85
N GLN A 119 2.67 17.68 2.12
CA GLN A 119 3.92 17.39 2.83
C GLN A 119 4.16 15.86 2.95
N LEU A 120 3.13 15.09 3.30
CA LEU A 120 3.19 13.63 3.37
C LEU A 120 3.49 13.00 2.01
N LEU A 121 2.93 13.51 0.91
CA LEU A 121 3.25 13.07 -0.44
C LEU A 121 4.73 13.29 -0.79
N ASN A 122 5.27 14.46 -0.50
CA ASN A 122 6.69 14.76 -0.72
C ASN A 122 7.59 13.81 0.09
N THR A 123 7.20 13.53 1.34
CA THR A 123 7.92 12.57 2.19
C THR A 123 7.83 11.15 1.64
N ALA A 124 6.66 10.70 1.20
CA ALA A 124 6.47 9.40 0.58
C ALA A 124 7.32 9.23 -0.70
N ILE A 125 7.37 10.27 -1.54
CA ILE A 125 8.23 10.28 -2.75
C ILE A 125 9.71 10.18 -2.37
N ALA A 126 10.16 10.94 -1.36
CA ALA A 126 11.54 10.88 -0.89
C ALA A 126 11.90 9.49 -0.33
N LEU A 127 10.98 8.84 0.38
CA LEU A 127 11.13 7.46 0.89
C LEU A 127 11.08 6.42 -0.24
N ALA A 128 10.37 6.69 -1.33
CA ALA A 128 10.32 5.87 -2.54
C ALA A 128 11.53 6.14 -3.50
N LYS A 129 12.70 6.48 -2.98
CA LYS A 129 13.91 6.77 -3.79
C LYS A 129 13.74 7.94 -4.80
N GLY A 130 12.76 8.83 -4.56
CA GLY A 130 12.34 9.88 -5.49
C GLY A 130 11.46 9.38 -6.65
N ASN A 131 11.14 8.09 -6.71
CA ASN A 131 10.34 7.52 -7.78
C ASN A 131 8.84 7.69 -7.50
N LYS A 132 8.23 8.68 -8.12
CA LYS A 132 6.80 8.99 -8.01
C LYS A 132 5.90 7.83 -8.47
N ALA A 133 6.35 7.04 -9.44
CA ALA A 133 5.59 5.90 -9.95
C ALA A 133 5.46 4.76 -8.92
N HIS A 134 6.26 4.76 -7.87
CA HIS A 134 6.27 3.78 -6.78
C HIS A 134 5.51 4.23 -5.53
N VAL A 135 4.87 5.41 -5.58
CA VAL A 135 3.97 5.91 -4.52
C VAL A 135 2.53 5.72 -4.94
N PHE A 136 1.73 5.14 -4.04
CA PHE A 136 0.32 4.83 -4.25
C PHE A 136 -0.51 5.41 -3.11
N VAL A 137 -1.34 6.40 -3.43
CA VAL A 137 -2.32 6.98 -2.52
C VAL A 137 -3.62 6.21 -2.66
N LEU A 138 -4.15 5.67 -1.55
CA LEU A 138 -5.49 5.11 -1.52
C LEU A 138 -6.47 6.21 -1.10
N SER A 139 -7.65 6.27 -1.72
CA SER A 139 -8.72 7.15 -1.25
C SER A 139 -9.20 6.74 0.14
N ILE A 140 -9.74 7.67 0.89
CA ILE A 140 -10.40 7.42 2.17
C ILE A 140 -11.70 6.65 1.90
N PRO A 141 -11.94 5.49 2.53
CA PRO A 141 -13.21 4.79 2.41
C PRO A 141 -14.35 5.61 3.05
N ASP A 142 -15.56 5.48 2.51
CA ASP A 142 -16.73 6.16 3.07
C ASP A 142 -17.28 5.37 4.26
N TRP A 143 -16.93 5.81 5.47
CA TRP A 143 -17.48 5.20 6.69
C TRP A 143 -18.94 5.58 6.96
N GLY A 144 -19.48 6.57 6.22
CA GLY A 144 -20.87 6.99 6.30
C GLY A 144 -21.88 5.89 5.93
N VAL A 145 -21.45 4.89 5.15
CA VAL A 145 -22.30 3.74 4.77
C VAL A 145 -22.37 2.64 5.84
N THR A 146 -21.55 2.73 6.88
CA THR A 146 -21.46 1.69 7.92
C THR A 146 -22.57 1.81 8.97
N PRO A 147 -22.95 0.72 9.64
CA PRO A 147 -23.90 0.79 10.76
C PRO A 147 -23.44 1.75 11.88
N PHE A 148 -22.14 1.90 12.09
CA PHE A 148 -21.58 2.86 13.07
C PHE A 148 -21.98 4.31 12.76
N ALA A 149 -22.15 4.65 11.48
CA ALA A 149 -22.51 5.99 11.04
C ALA A 149 -24.01 6.29 11.11
N ALA A 150 -24.87 5.30 11.32
CA ALA A 150 -26.34 5.42 11.14
C ALA A 150 -26.97 6.65 11.82
N ILE A 151 -26.49 7.02 13.02
CA ILE A 151 -27.00 8.17 13.80
C ILE A 151 -26.09 9.39 13.70
N ARG A 152 -25.07 9.39 12.82
CA ARG A 152 -24.03 10.43 12.71
C ARG A 152 -24.12 11.27 11.43
N GLY A 153 -25.23 11.19 10.75
CA GLY A 153 -25.49 11.95 9.50
C GLY A 153 -24.72 11.38 8.30
N PRO A 154 -25.05 10.15 7.85
CA PRO A 154 -24.38 9.45 6.75
C PRO A 154 -24.16 10.32 5.50
N ALA A 155 -25.19 11.06 5.06
CA ALA A 155 -25.09 11.90 3.88
C ALA A 155 -24.06 13.03 4.05
N LYS A 156 -23.97 13.64 5.23
CA LYS A 156 -22.96 14.66 5.54
C LYS A 156 -21.56 14.07 5.53
N ILE A 157 -21.40 12.86 6.07
CA ILE A 157 -20.11 12.13 6.08
C ILE A 157 -19.68 11.89 4.64
N ALA A 158 -20.56 11.35 3.80
CA ALA A 158 -20.27 11.07 2.40
C ALA A 158 -19.75 12.30 1.65
N VAL A 159 -20.45 13.45 1.79
CA VAL A 159 -20.03 14.73 1.18
C VAL A 159 -18.65 15.17 1.69
N GLN A 160 -18.38 15.03 2.98
CA GLN A 160 -17.08 15.39 3.55
C GLN A 160 -15.97 14.46 3.06
N ILE A 161 -16.20 13.15 3.01
CA ILE A 161 -15.24 12.19 2.45
C ILE A 161 -14.92 12.50 1.00
N ASP A 162 -15.92 12.88 0.20
CA ASP A 162 -15.69 13.31 -1.20
C ASP A 162 -14.79 14.54 -1.29
N LEU A 163 -14.97 15.54 -0.39
CA LEU A 163 -14.11 16.72 -0.34
C LEU A 163 -12.66 16.39 0.01
N TYR A 164 -12.43 15.52 1.01
CA TYR A 164 -11.10 15.07 1.37
C TYR A 164 -10.47 14.23 0.24
N ASN A 165 -11.22 13.34 -0.37
CA ASN A 165 -10.74 12.53 -1.49
C ASN A 165 -10.46 13.36 -2.76
N LYS A 166 -11.22 14.44 -2.98
CA LYS A 166 -10.91 15.41 -4.03
C LYS A 166 -9.52 16.02 -3.81
N ILE A 167 -9.21 16.46 -2.58
CA ILE A 167 -7.88 16.97 -2.24
C ILE A 167 -6.80 15.91 -2.47
N ASN A 168 -7.03 14.69 -1.99
CA ASN A 168 -6.07 13.58 -2.15
C ASN A 168 -5.77 13.32 -3.63
N ARG A 169 -6.79 13.34 -4.46
CA ARG A 169 -6.64 13.16 -5.91
C ARG A 169 -5.88 14.31 -6.54
N GLU A 170 -6.31 15.56 -6.30
CA GLU A 170 -5.67 16.76 -6.86
C GLU A 170 -4.17 16.85 -6.50
N GLU A 171 -3.84 16.65 -5.22
CA GLU A 171 -2.44 16.70 -4.77
C GLU A 171 -1.63 15.50 -5.30
N SER A 172 -2.24 14.32 -5.43
CA SER A 172 -1.60 13.15 -6.03
C SER A 172 -1.28 13.37 -7.52
N GLU A 173 -2.23 13.91 -8.28
CA GLU A 173 -2.06 14.25 -9.70
C GLU A 173 -0.97 15.32 -9.88
N LYS A 174 -1.01 16.39 -9.08
CA LYS A 174 0.00 17.45 -9.06
C LYS A 174 1.40 16.93 -8.72
N ALA A 175 1.52 16.00 -7.76
CA ALA A 175 2.77 15.36 -7.39
C ALA A 175 3.24 14.33 -8.43
N GLY A 176 2.36 13.83 -9.30
CA GLY A 176 2.62 12.80 -10.30
C GLY A 176 2.72 11.40 -9.71
N VAL A 177 2.02 11.12 -8.60
CA VAL A 177 1.94 9.79 -7.97
C VAL A 177 0.67 9.06 -8.38
N ASN A 178 0.58 7.76 -8.07
CA ASN A 178 -0.60 6.97 -8.41
C ASN A 178 -1.71 7.21 -7.36
N TYR A 179 -2.92 7.46 -7.82
CA TYR A 179 -4.12 7.50 -6.99
C TYR A 179 -4.98 6.26 -7.24
N VAL A 180 -5.36 5.57 -6.17
CA VAL A 180 -6.16 4.34 -6.19
C VAL A 180 -7.46 4.60 -5.46
N ASP A 181 -8.54 4.78 -6.21
CA ASP A 181 -9.86 4.98 -5.62
C ASP A 181 -10.39 3.67 -5.04
N ILE A 182 -10.68 3.65 -3.75
CA ILE A 182 -11.31 2.52 -3.04
C ILE A 182 -12.62 2.92 -2.35
N THR A 183 -13.02 4.20 -2.49
CA THR A 183 -14.21 4.75 -1.84
C THR A 183 -15.49 4.10 -2.37
N ASP A 184 -15.56 3.86 -3.68
CA ASP A 184 -16.67 3.14 -4.31
C ASP A 184 -16.86 1.74 -3.72
N ILE A 185 -15.77 1.01 -3.47
CA ILE A 185 -15.82 -0.33 -2.84
C ILE A 185 -16.49 -0.25 -1.48
N SER A 186 -16.13 0.74 -0.64
CA SER A 186 -16.77 0.91 0.66
C SER A 186 -18.26 1.24 0.53
N ARG A 187 -18.66 2.03 -0.47
CA ARG A 187 -20.05 2.37 -0.76
C ARG A 187 -20.87 1.18 -1.23
N ASP A 188 -20.26 0.29 -1.99
CA ASP A 188 -20.94 -0.90 -2.52
C ASP A 188 -21.22 -1.96 -1.45
N VAL A 189 -20.28 -2.16 -0.50
CA VAL A 189 -20.36 -3.28 0.43
C VAL A 189 -20.28 -2.89 1.92
N GLY A 190 -20.04 -1.64 2.25
CA GLY A 190 -19.77 -1.18 3.61
C GLY A 190 -20.98 -1.24 4.57
N SER A 191 -22.19 -1.52 4.09
CA SER A 191 -23.36 -1.80 4.93
C SER A 191 -23.50 -3.28 5.28
N ASP A 192 -22.81 -4.20 4.57
CA ASP A 192 -22.82 -5.63 4.83
C ASP A 192 -21.84 -5.98 5.96
N PRO A 193 -22.30 -6.55 7.09
CA PRO A 193 -21.44 -6.93 8.22
C PRO A 193 -20.27 -7.85 7.84
N ALA A 194 -20.40 -8.65 6.77
CA ALA A 194 -19.33 -9.53 6.30
C ALA A 194 -18.08 -8.78 5.82
N TYR A 195 -18.21 -7.49 5.49
CA TYR A 195 -17.12 -6.63 5.06
C TYR A 195 -16.60 -5.69 6.14
N LEU A 196 -17.17 -5.78 7.36
CA LEU A 196 -16.79 -4.95 8.50
C LEU A 196 -16.15 -5.80 9.60
N ALA A 197 -15.28 -5.18 10.38
CA ALA A 197 -14.78 -5.74 11.63
C ALA A 197 -15.87 -5.68 12.73
N ALA A 198 -15.56 -6.23 13.91
CA ALA A 198 -16.54 -6.37 15.00
C ALA A 198 -17.10 -5.03 15.53
N ASP A 199 -16.47 -3.91 15.25
CA ASP A 199 -16.95 -2.57 15.64
C ASP A 199 -17.96 -1.95 14.64
N HIS A 200 -18.27 -2.67 13.57
CA HIS A 200 -19.17 -2.22 12.51
C HIS A 200 -18.75 -0.89 11.84
N LEU A 201 -17.46 -0.59 11.86
CA LEU A 201 -16.84 0.61 11.29
C LEU A 201 -15.64 0.26 10.42
N HIS A 202 -14.64 -0.43 11.01
CA HIS A 202 -13.41 -0.75 10.31
C HIS A 202 -13.62 -1.89 9.30
N PRO A 203 -12.82 -1.93 8.22
CA PRO A 203 -12.90 -3.00 7.23
C PRO A 203 -12.55 -4.37 7.82
N SER A 204 -13.25 -5.42 7.38
CA SER A 204 -12.80 -6.80 7.57
C SER A 204 -11.69 -7.18 6.59
N GLY A 205 -11.03 -8.31 6.81
CA GLY A 205 -10.08 -8.88 5.86
C GLY A 205 -10.68 -9.07 4.45
N LYS A 206 -12.00 -9.35 4.37
CA LYS A 206 -12.71 -9.48 3.09
C LYS A 206 -12.80 -8.14 2.34
N MET A 207 -13.08 -7.04 3.02
CA MET A 207 -13.06 -5.69 2.43
C MET A 207 -11.63 -5.33 1.96
N TYR A 208 -10.62 -5.54 2.80
CA TYR A 208 -9.23 -5.32 2.43
C TYR A 208 -8.82 -6.12 1.19
N GLY A 209 -9.33 -7.35 1.04
CA GLY A 209 -9.12 -8.16 -0.16
C GLY A 209 -9.61 -7.48 -1.45
N LEU A 210 -10.75 -6.77 -1.40
CA LEU A 210 -11.25 -5.99 -2.53
C LEU A 210 -10.33 -4.80 -2.86
N TRP A 211 -9.85 -4.07 -1.84
CA TRP A 211 -8.90 -2.98 -2.03
C TRP A 211 -7.59 -3.48 -2.67
N VAL A 212 -7.06 -4.58 -2.15
CA VAL A 212 -5.83 -5.21 -2.65
C VAL A 212 -5.99 -5.70 -4.09
N ASN A 213 -7.16 -6.20 -4.48
CA ASN A 213 -7.44 -6.59 -5.86
C ASN A 213 -7.27 -5.43 -6.84
N ARG A 214 -7.66 -4.22 -6.43
CA ARG A 214 -7.49 -2.99 -7.22
C ARG A 214 -6.05 -2.47 -7.16
N LEU A 215 -5.51 -2.31 -5.96
CA LEU A 215 -4.16 -1.78 -5.71
C LEU A 215 -3.08 -2.63 -6.38
N SER A 216 -3.13 -3.96 -6.22
CA SER A 216 -2.09 -4.86 -6.72
C SER A 216 -1.90 -4.80 -8.23
N LYS A 217 -2.96 -4.52 -9.00
CA LYS A 217 -2.87 -4.35 -10.46
C LYS A 217 -2.02 -3.13 -10.84
N GLN A 218 -2.18 -2.03 -10.09
CA GLN A 218 -1.41 -0.82 -10.33
C GLN A 218 0.04 -0.97 -9.87
N VAL A 219 0.26 -1.56 -8.68
CA VAL A 219 1.61 -1.82 -8.15
C VAL A 219 2.39 -2.74 -9.09
N GLU A 220 1.81 -3.86 -9.51
CA GLU A 220 2.44 -4.79 -10.44
C GLU A 220 2.86 -4.11 -11.76
N LYS A 221 1.97 -3.27 -12.32
CA LYS A 221 2.25 -2.53 -13.57
C LYS A 221 3.46 -1.58 -13.44
N ARG A 222 3.73 -1.07 -12.25
CA ARG A 222 4.83 -0.12 -12.00
C ARG A 222 6.15 -0.80 -11.63
N LEU A 223 6.09 -2.04 -11.17
CA LEU A 223 7.29 -2.81 -10.75
C LEU A 223 7.84 -3.72 -11.86
N ARG A 224 7.08 -3.94 -12.91
CA ARG A 224 7.49 -4.66 -14.13
C ARG A 224 7.87 -3.69 -15.26
#